data_8b0fcbef40f04f1619f66928df5ab113
#
_entry.id   8b0fcbef40f04f1619f66928df5ab113
#
_cell.length_a   1.000
_cell.length_b   1.000
_cell.length_c   1.000
_cell.angle_alpha   90.00
_cell.angle_beta   90.00
_cell.angle_gamma   90.00
#
_symmetry.space_group_name_H-M   'P 1'
#
loop_
_entity.id
_entity.type
_entity.pdbx_description
1 polymer ?
#
loop_
_entity_poly.entity_id
_entity_poly.type
_entity_poly.pdbx_seq_one_letter_code
_entity_poly.pdbx_strand_id
1 'polypeptide(L)'
;MSDIHFKKHRVFRETEDVIFYDISVDESNAADLVVHTGAAISPPNDAVGAKQFYKHEFQDDYNRVVQGCRTFELVNGNWKYPYHIVHLNRASGALIIPKNTYHRSTSGKDGSIVINQAKRYAGFQASEEFIPISCAEQHWLYKILMNEKPVIHTLGE
;
A
#
# COMPACT_ATOMS: atom_id res chain seq x y z
N MET A 1 0.52 -15.63 13.40
CA MET A 1 0.87 -15.31 12.00
C MET A 1 0.47 -13.87 11.74
N SER A 2 1.33 -13.09 11.09
CA SER A 2 1.04 -11.68 10.77
C SER A 2 0.07 -11.60 9.60
N ASP A 3 -0.87 -10.65 9.66
CA ASP A 3 -1.74 -10.33 8.53
C ASP A 3 -0.99 -9.53 7.43
N ILE A 4 0.16 -8.95 7.79
CA ILE A 4 0.97 -8.13 6.88
C ILE A 4 2.13 -8.95 6.35
N HIS A 5 2.26 -8.98 5.03
CA HIS A 5 3.29 -9.72 4.32
C HIS A 5 4.09 -8.83 3.38
N PHE A 6 5.36 -9.18 3.21
CA PHE A 6 6.28 -8.47 2.32
C PHE A 6 6.93 -9.45 1.36
N LYS A 7 7.05 -9.05 0.10
CA LYS A 7 7.89 -9.72 -0.89
C LYS A 7 9.29 -9.11 -0.81
N LYS A 8 10.23 -9.86 -0.27
CA LYS A 8 11.62 -9.41 -0.15
C LYS A 8 12.26 -9.36 -1.54
N HIS A 9 13.06 -8.34 -1.77
CA HIS A 9 14.01 -8.33 -2.87
C HIS A 9 15.26 -9.10 -2.47
N ARG A 10 16.03 -9.55 -3.44
CA ARG A 10 17.32 -10.18 -3.18
C ARG A 10 18.43 -9.50 -3.95
N VAL A 11 19.61 -9.47 -3.36
CA VAL A 11 20.82 -9.04 -4.06
C VAL A 11 21.31 -10.22 -4.91
N PHE A 12 21.41 -10.04 -6.21
CA PHE A 12 21.95 -11.10 -7.07
C PHE A 12 23.35 -10.78 -7.58
N ARG A 13 23.79 -9.54 -7.47
CA ARG A 13 25.13 -9.10 -7.82
C ARG A 13 25.51 -7.87 -7.01
N GLU A 14 26.75 -7.82 -6.55
CA GLU A 14 27.29 -6.68 -5.82
C GLU A 14 28.72 -6.41 -6.26
N THR A 15 29.03 -5.16 -6.52
CA THR A 15 30.37 -4.66 -6.75
C THR A 15 30.71 -3.61 -5.70
N GLU A 16 31.90 -3.02 -5.74
CA GLU A 16 32.35 -2.07 -4.72
C GLU A 16 31.35 -0.92 -4.51
N ASP A 17 30.80 -0.36 -5.60
CA ASP A 17 29.95 0.82 -5.52
C ASP A 17 28.51 0.57 -6.03
N VAL A 18 28.19 -0.66 -6.45
CA VAL A 18 26.90 -0.95 -7.09
C VAL A 18 26.29 -2.23 -6.54
N ILE A 19 25.02 -2.17 -6.18
CA ILE A 19 24.26 -3.33 -5.76
C ILE A 19 23.13 -3.56 -6.77
N PHE A 20 23.02 -4.80 -7.24
CA PHE A 20 21.97 -5.22 -8.18
C PHE A 20 20.92 -6.03 -7.43
N TYR A 21 19.72 -5.48 -7.35
CA TYR A 21 18.59 -6.15 -6.72
C TYR A 21 17.71 -6.83 -7.76
N ASP A 22 17.31 -8.04 -7.45
CA ASP A 22 16.21 -8.70 -8.16
C ASP A 22 14.92 -8.36 -7.41
N ILE A 23 14.05 -7.61 -8.08
CA ILE A 23 12.76 -7.16 -7.53
C ILE A 23 11.59 -7.86 -8.20
N SER A 24 11.83 -8.97 -8.89
CA SER A 24 10.78 -9.71 -9.59
C SER A 24 9.67 -10.15 -8.65
N VAL A 25 8.45 -9.99 -9.11
CA VAL A 25 7.24 -10.56 -8.49
C VAL A 25 6.63 -11.47 -9.53
N ASP A 26 6.74 -12.79 -9.33
CA ASP A 26 6.33 -13.79 -10.33
C ASP A 26 4.84 -13.69 -10.68
N GLU A 27 4.03 -13.30 -9.72
CA GLU A 27 2.58 -13.18 -9.88
C GLU A 27 2.17 -11.91 -10.61
N SER A 28 3.07 -10.94 -10.76
CA SER A 28 2.74 -9.63 -11.35
C SER A 28 2.48 -9.72 -12.85
N ASN A 29 1.43 -9.07 -13.29
CA ASN A 29 1.09 -8.92 -14.71
C ASN A 29 0.79 -7.47 -15.10
N ALA A 30 1.04 -6.53 -14.18
CA ALA A 30 0.89 -5.10 -14.42
C ALA A 30 1.84 -4.33 -13.49
N ALA A 31 2.29 -3.16 -13.91
CA ALA A 31 3.16 -2.32 -13.09
C ALA A 31 2.79 -0.86 -13.23
N ASP A 32 2.70 -0.19 -12.09
CA ASP A 32 2.39 1.24 -12.02
C ASP A 32 3.51 1.96 -11.27
N LEU A 33 3.87 3.14 -11.77
CA LEU A 33 4.74 4.07 -11.06
C LEU A 33 3.88 5.15 -10.41
N VAL A 34 3.90 5.22 -9.08
CA VAL A 34 3.06 6.15 -8.31
C VAL A 34 3.95 7.18 -7.63
N VAL A 35 3.84 8.42 -8.06
CA VAL A 35 4.70 9.52 -7.60
C VAL A 35 3.89 10.48 -6.74
N HIS A 36 4.31 10.65 -5.49
CA HIS A 36 3.89 11.77 -4.65
C HIS A 36 4.95 12.86 -4.79
N THR A 37 4.57 13.97 -5.40
CA THR A 37 5.53 15.07 -5.70
C THR A 37 5.90 15.91 -4.49
N GLY A 38 5.19 15.75 -3.39
CA GLY A 38 5.40 16.42 -2.11
C GLY A 38 4.51 15.80 -1.07
N ALA A 39 4.13 16.55 -0.06
CA ALA A 39 3.12 16.12 0.89
C ALA A 39 1.84 15.74 0.13
N ALA A 40 1.40 14.51 0.27
CA ALA A 40 0.26 13.98 -0.49
C ALA A 40 -0.48 12.92 0.31
N ILE A 41 -1.76 12.82 0.04
CA ILE A 41 -2.65 11.78 0.60
C ILE A 41 -3.39 11.17 -0.59
N SER A 42 -3.32 9.85 -0.74
CA SER A 42 -3.97 9.15 -1.84
C SER A 42 -4.80 7.96 -1.33
N PRO A 43 -6.13 7.96 -1.49
CA PRO A 43 -6.94 9.07 -1.99
C PRO A 43 -7.02 10.21 -0.96
N PRO A 44 -7.32 11.44 -1.38
CA PRO A 44 -7.49 12.55 -0.45
C PRO A 44 -8.71 12.33 0.46
N ASN A 45 -8.79 13.08 1.55
CA ASN A 45 -10.01 13.11 2.35
C ASN A 45 -11.19 13.63 1.50
N ASP A 46 -12.39 13.25 1.86
CA ASP A 46 -13.58 13.75 1.18
C ASP A 46 -13.88 15.23 1.52
N ALA A 47 -14.96 15.77 0.95
CA ALA A 47 -15.32 17.19 1.10
C ALA A 47 -15.61 17.60 2.55
N VAL A 48 -15.96 16.66 3.42
CA VAL A 48 -16.23 16.92 4.85
C VAL A 48 -15.07 16.50 5.75
N GLY A 49 -13.93 16.14 5.19
CA GLY A 49 -12.71 15.81 5.93
C GLY A 49 -12.61 14.35 6.38
N ALA A 50 -13.51 13.47 5.95
CA ALA A 50 -13.41 12.05 6.28
C ALA A 50 -12.37 11.35 5.42
N LYS A 51 -11.67 10.39 6.02
CA LYS A 51 -10.69 9.56 5.29
C LYS A 51 -11.39 8.76 4.19
N GLN A 52 -10.74 8.73 3.03
CA GLN A 52 -11.14 7.88 1.93
C GLN A 52 -10.08 6.79 1.68
N PHE A 53 -10.53 5.67 1.14
CA PHE A 53 -9.71 4.50 0.84
C PHE A 53 -9.99 4.00 -0.56
N TYR A 54 -8.99 3.36 -1.18
CA TYR A 54 -9.22 2.47 -2.31
C TYR A 54 -9.40 1.04 -1.82
N LYS A 55 -10.16 0.26 -2.55
CA LYS A 55 -10.29 -1.18 -2.36
C LYS A 55 -10.36 -1.83 -3.73
N HIS A 56 -9.46 -2.75 -4.02
CA HIS A 56 -9.45 -3.48 -5.28
C HIS A 56 -10.12 -4.83 -5.11
N GLU A 57 -11.10 -5.12 -5.94
CA GLU A 57 -11.76 -6.44 -5.94
C GLU A 57 -11.01 -7.45 -6.83
N PHE A 58 -10.31 -6.95 -7.85
CA PHE A 58 -9.65 -7.78 -8.86
C PHE A 58 -8.16 -7.45 -9.02
N GLN A 59 -7.53 -6.96 -7.96
CA GLN A 59 -6.09 -6.66 -7.97
C GLN A 59 -5.47 -6.89 -6.60
N ASP A 60 -4.36 -7.61 -6.57
CA ASP A 60 -3.42 -7.56 -5.44
C ASP A 60 -2.33 -6.55 -5.75
N ASP A 61 -1.93 -5.76 -4.76
CA ASP A 61 -0.84 -4.81 -4.89
C ASP A 61 0.43 -5.34 -4.26
N TYR A 62 1.55 -5.06 -4.92
CA TYR A 62 2.91 -5.28 -4.39
C TYR A 62 3.64 -3.95 -4.48
N ASN A 63 3.56 -3.15 -3.41
CA ASN A 63 4.07 -1.78 -3.39
C ASN A 63 5.48 -1.72 -2.85
N ARG A 64 6.40 -1.25 -3.65
CA ARG A 64 7.81 -1.08 -3.31
C ARG A 64 8.20 0.39 -3.38
N VAL A 65 8.74 0.91 -2.28
CA VAL A 65 9.32 2.26 -2.27
C VAL A 65 10.67 2.23 -2.95
N VAL A 66 10.86 3.11 -3.93
CA VAL A 66 12.13 3.29 -4.62
C VAL A 66 12.82 4.59 -4.22
N GLN A 67 12.05 5.57 -3.73
CA GLN A 67 12.58 6.83 -3.21
C GLN A 67 11.67 7.37 -2.10
N GLY A 68 12.27 7.84 -1.01
CA GLY A 68 11.55 8.42 0.12
C GLY A 68 10.91 7.36 1.01
N CYS A 69 9.87 7.76 1.72
CA CYS A 69 9.10 6.92 2.62
C CYS A 69 7.62 7.13 2.36
N ARG A 70 6.85 6.06 2.43
CA ARG A 70 5.39 6.15 2.27
C ARG A 70 4.70 5.39 3.40
N THR A 71 3.71 6.03 4.00
CA THR A 71 2.91 5.41 5.05
C THR A 71 1.61 4.90 4.45
N PHE A 72 1.33 3.62 4.66
CA PHE A 72 0.08 2.97 4.23
C PHE A 72 -0.80 2.72 5.45
N GLU A 73 -2.08 3.02 5.32
CA GLU A 73 -3.11 2.57 6.24
C GLU A 73 -3.89 1.46 5.55
N LEU A 74 -3.99 0.31 6.20
CA LEU A 74 -4.65 -0.88 5.68
C LEU A 74 -5.75 -1.32 6.63
N VAL A 75 -6.94 -1.56 6.09
CA VAL A 75 -8.08 -2.06 6.85
C VAL A 75 -8.69 -3.26 6.14
N ASN A 76 -8.77 -4.38 6.84
CA ASN A 76 -9.42 -5.58 6.34
C ASN A 76 -10.14 -6.29 7.49
N GLY A 77 -11.46 -6.35 7.40
CA GLY A 77 -12.31 -6.91 8.45
C GLY A 77 -12.12 -8.41 8.70
N ASN A 78 -11.48 -9.12 7.78
CA ASN A 78 -11.19 -10.56 7.91
C ASN A 78 -9.88 -10.86 8.64
N TRP A 79 -9.09 -9.83 8.90
CA TRP A 79 -7.84 -9.99 9.63
C TRP A 79 -8.06 -10.08 11.14
N LYS A 80 -7.18 -10.76 11.82
CA LYS A 80 -7.19 -10.83 13.29
C LYS A 80 -7.09 -9.44 13.93
N TYR A 81 -6.19 -8.62 13.39
CA TYR A 81 -6.05 -7.21 13.72
C TYR A 81 -6.43 -6.41 12.48
N PRO A 82 -7.64 -5.84 12.44
CA PRO A 82 -8.18 -5.32 11.18
C PRO A 82 -7.53 -4.03 10.68
N TYR A 83 -6.81 -3.30 11.54
CA TYR A 83 -6.24 -2.00 11.19
C TYR A 83 -4.73 -2.01 11.38
N HIS A 84 -4.00 -1.73 10.29
CA HIS A 84 -2.55 -1.65 10.28
C HIS A 84 -2.07 -0.34 9.67
N ILE A 85 -0.98 0.20 10.23
CA ILE A 85 -0.24 1.33 9.66
C ILE A 85 1.17 0.83 9.36
N VAL A 86 1.59 0.96 8.10
CA VAL A 86 2.89 0.46 7.64
C VAL A 86 3.71 1.63 7.12
N HIS A 87 4.83 1.89 7.78
CA HIS A 87 5.81 2.88 7.32
C HIS A 87 6.81 2.19 6.38
N LEU A 88 6.60 2.35 5.09
CA LEU A 88 7.34 1.64 4.06
C LEU A 88 8.51 2.48 3.56
N ASN A 89 9.69 1.87 3.47
CA ASN A 89 10.89 2.47 2.89
C ASN A 89 11.58 1.50 1.92
N ARG A 90 12.72 1.90 1.36
CA ARG A 90 13.44 1.08 0.36
C ARG A 90 13.87 -0.28 0.89
N ALA A 91 14.16 -0.40 2.17
CA ALA A 91 14.65 -1.64 2.77
C ALA A 91 13.53 -2.66 3.06
N SER A 92 12.27 -2.22 3.01
CA SER A 92 11.12 -3.05 3.43
C SER A 92 10.83 -4.23 2.50
N GLY A 93 11.21 -4.14 1.23
CA GLY A 93 10.66 -5.01 0.20
C GLY A 93 9.30 -4.49 -0.28
N ALA A 94 8.57 -5.29 -1.03
CA ALA A 94 7.24 -4.92 -1.49
C ALA A 94 6.18 -5.29 -0.46
N LEU A 95 5.38 -4.30 -0.04
CA LEU A 95 4.21 -4.54 0.81
C LEU A 95 3.12 -5.20 -0.03
N ILE A 96 2.63 -6.34 0.42
CA ILE A 96 1.56 -7.06 -0.25
C ILE A 96 0.22 -6.59 0.32
N ILE A 97 -0.60 -5.99 -0.54
CA ILE A 97 -1.96 -5.59 -0.20
C ILE A 97 -2.90 -6.49 -0.98
N PRO A 98 -3.49 -7.51 -0.34
CA PRO A 98 -4.38 -8.42 -1.04
C PRO A 98 -5.67 -7.71 -1.45
N LYS A 99 -6.30 -8.20 -2.51
CA LYS A 99 -7.61 -7.71 -2.94
C LYS A 99 -8.59 -7.68 -1.77
N ASN A 100 -9.57 -6.79 -1.84
CA ASN A 100 -10.58 -6.55 -0.81
C ASN A 100 -10.04 -5.94 0.49
N THR A 101 -8.82 -5.37 0.46
CA THR A 101 -8.25 -4.60 1.56
C THR A 101 -8.41 -3.12 1.27
N TYR A 102 -8.99 -2.40 2.21
CA TYR A 102 -9.08 -0.93 2.13
C TYR A 102 -7.70 -0.35 2.42
N HIS A 103 -7.22 0.53 1.55
CA HIS A 103 -5.90 1.12 1.71
C HIS A 103 -5.87 2.58 1.29
N ARG A 104 -4.99 3.32 1.94
CA ARG A 104 -4.62 4.69 1.56
C ARG A 104 -3.16 4.91 1.90
N SER A 105 -2.53 5.88 1.25
CA SER A 105 -1.13 6.18 1.51
C SER A 105 -0.87 7.66 1.64
N THR A 106 0.14 8.00 2.43
CA THR A 106 0.55 9.38 2.66
C THR A 106 2.05 9.52 2.53
N SER A 107 2.48 10.72 2.11
CA SER A 107 3.88 11.13 2.09
C SER A 107 4.05 12.46 2.81
N GLY A 108 5.21 12.65 3.41
CA GLY A 108 5.63 13.96 3.92
C GLY A 108 6.04 14.92 2.80
N LYS A 109 6.59 16.06 3.19
CA LYS A 109 6.94 17.19 2.28
C LYS A 109 7.86 16.82 1.11
N ASP A 110 8.70 15.83 1.28
CA ASP A 110 9.66 15.40 0.24
C ASP A 110 9.06 14.43 -0.78
N GLY A 111 7.82 14.00 -0.56
CA GLY A 111 7.15 13.05 -1.44
C GLY A 111 7.72 11.64 -1.35
N SER A 112 7.34 10.81 -2.29
CA SER A 112 7.87 9.45 -2.44
C SER A 112 7.55 8.88 -3.81
N ILE A 113 8.32 7.88 -4.21
CA ILE A 113 8.10 7.14 -5.46
C ILE A 113 7.93 5.66 -5.10
N VAL A 114 6.83 5.09 -5.58
CA VAL A 114 6.48 3.69 -5.37
C VAL A 114 6.26 3.02 -6.72
N ILE A 115 6.75 1.79 -6.84
CA ILE A 115 6.38 0.89 -7.93
C ILE A 115 5.40 -0.13 -7.36
N ASN A 116 4.22 -0.23 -7.98
CA ASN A 116 3.26 -1.28 -7.69
C ASN A 116 3.39 -2.36 -8.76
N GLN A 117 3.90 -3.52 -8.38
CA GLN A 117 3.98 -4.70 -9.24
C GLN A 117 2.71 -5.53 -9.02
N ALA A 118 1.63 -5.09 -9.62
CA ALA A 118 0.30 -5.61 -9.34
C ALA A 118 0.03 -6.96 -10.01
N LYS A 119 -0.84 -7.73 -9.37
CA LYS A 119 -1.49 -8.88 -9.99
C LYS A 119 -2.95 -8.54 -10.23
N ARG A 120 -3.33 -8.47 -11.50
CA ARG A 120 -4.70 -8.21 -11.93
C ARG A 120 -5.38 -9.50 -12.33
N TYR A 121 -6.57 -9.72 -11.75
CA TYR A 121 -7.40 -10.89 -12.04
C TYR A 121 -8.37 -10.59 -13.18
N ALA A 122 -8.96 -11.64 -13.75
CA ALA A 122 -10.04 -11.48 -14.72
C ALA A 122 -11.19 -10.68 -14.09
N GLY A 123 -11.72 -9.71 -14.83
CA GLY A 123 -12.73 -8.79 -14.33
C GLY A 123 -12.20 -7.43 -13.89
N PHE A 124 -10.86 -7.25 -13.82
CA PHE A 124 -10.27 -5.95 -13.50
C PHE A 124 -10.69 -4.90 -14.54
N GLN A 125 -11.22 -3.78 -14.04
CA GLN A 125 -11.54 -2.58 -14.84
C GLN A 125 -11.06 -1.35 -14.08
N ALA A 126 -10.11 -0.60 -14.66
CA ALA A 126 -9.53 0.56 -13.99
C ALA A 126 -10.57 1.60 -13.57
N SER A 127 -11.62 1.77 -14.37
CA SER A 127 -12.72 2.70 -14.06
C SER A 127 -13.52 2.33 -12.81
N GLU A 128 -13.44 1.08 -12.35
CA GLU A 128 -14.18 0.58 -11.19
C GLU A 128 -13.27 0.37 -9.97
N GLU A 129 -11.98 0.15 -10.19
CA GLU A 129 -11.03 -0.23 -9.14
C GLU A 129 -10.43 0.97 -8.38
N PHE A 130 -10.43 2.14 -9.01
CA PHE A 130 -9.80 3.34 -8.43
C PHE A 130 -10.83 4.40 -8.03
N ILE A 131 -11.94 3.97 -7.44
CA ILE A 131 -12.98 4.87 -6.91
C ILE A 131 -12.73 5.05 -5.41
N PRO A 132 -12.52 6.29 -4.92
CA PRO A 132 -12.38 6.54 -3.49
C PRO A 132 -13.65 6.18 -2.72
N ILE A 133 -13.47 5.51 -1.59
CA ILE A 133 -14.56 5.11 -0.70
C ILE A 133 -14.37 5.85 0.63
N SER A 134 -15.34 6.70 0.98
CA SER A 134 -15.30 7.44 2.24
C SER A 134 -15.67 6.54 3.41
N CYS A 135 -14.91 6.63 4.51
CA CYS A 135 -15.25 5.95 5.74
C CYS A 135 -16.58 6.47 6.35
N ALA A 136 -17.00 7.68 5.98
CA ALA A 136 -18.30 8.21 6.42
C ALA A 136 -19.49 7.46 5.79
N GLU A 137 -19.27 6.80 4.65
CA GLU A 137 -20.29 6.04 3.92
C GLU A 137 -20.27 4.54 4.24
N GLN A 138 -19.26 4.09 4.97
CA GLN A 138 -19.06 2.68 5.32
C GLN A 138 -19.00 2.53 6.83
N HIS A 139 -20.13 2.25 7.46
CA HIS A 139 -20.26 2.24 8.90
C HIS A 139 -19.27 1.30 9.61
N TRP A 140 -19.07 0.10 9.11
CA TRP A 140 -18.14 -0.85 9.72
C TRP A 140 -16.68 -0.38 9.62
N LEU A 141 -16.30 0.25 8.50
CA LEU A 141 -14.98 0.83 8.31
C LEU A 141 -14.75 1.98 9.30
N TYR A 142 -15.73 2.86 9.43
CA TYR A 142 -15.69 3.94 10.41
C TYR A 142 -15.50 3.41 11.83
N LYS A 143 -16.26 2.36 12.22
CA LYS A 143 -16.13 1.74 13.53
C LYS A 143 -14.73 1.18 13.78
N ILE A 144 -14.13 0.52 12.82
CA ILE A 144 -12.76 0.00 12.94
C ILE A 144 -11.78 1.15 13.16
N LEU A 145 -11.86 2.19 12.35
CA LEU A 145 -10.96 3.35 12.46
C LEU A 145 -11.09 4.06 13.81
N MET A 146 -12.27 4.10 14.38
CA MET A 146 -12.53 4.81 15.64
C MET A 146 -12.24 3.96 16.89
N ASN A 147 -12.40 2.64 16.82
CA ASN A 147 -12.38 1.77 17.99
C ASN A 147 -11.17 0.86 18.06
N GLU A 148 -10.56 0.53 16.92
CA GLU A 148 -9.39 -0.35 16.88
C GLU A 148 -8.10 0.46 16.97
N LYS A 149 -7.19 0.01 17.83
CA LYS A 149 -5.84 0.54 17.86
C LYS A 149 -5.06 -0.05 16.70
N PRO A 150 -4.45 0.76 15.84
CA PRO A 150 -3.69 0.23 14.72
C PRO A 150 -2.44 -0.51 15.18
N VAL A 151 -2.13 -1.60 14.49
CA VAL A 151 -0.81 -2.26 14.58
C VAL A 151 0.16 -1.48 13.70
N ILE A 152 1.23 -0.97 14.27
CA ILE A 152 2.19 -0.11 13.58
C ILE A 152 3.42 -0.93 13.20
N HIS A 153 3.77 -0.87 11.92
CA HIS A 153 4.95 -1.51 11.36
C HIS A 153 5.95 -0.44 10.91
N THR A 154 7.10 -0.40 11.57
CA THR A 154 8.23 0.43 11.16
C THR A 154 9.34 -0.51 10.73
N LEU A 155 9.68 -0.49 9.46
CA LEU A 155 10.55 -1.48 8.84
C LEU A 155 11.82 -0.84 8.32
N GLY A 156 12.93 -1.51 8.62
CA GLY A 156 14.18 -1.33 7.91
C GLY A 156 14.78 0.07 7.98
N GLU A 157 15.28 0.41 9.10
CA GLU A 157 16.31 1.45 9.16
C GLU A 157 17.68 0.85 8.90
#